data_b9e0946e500129b31d4a8ba861f40871
#
_entry.id   b9e0946e500129b31d4a8ba861f40871
#
_cell.length_a   1.000
_cell.length_b   1.000
_cell.length_c   1.000
_cell.angle_alpha   90.00
_cell.angle_beta   90.00
_cell.angle_gamma   90.00
#
_symmetry.space_group_name_H-M   'P 1'
#
loop_
_entity.id
_entity.type
_entity.pdbx_description
1 polymer ?
#
loop_
_entity_poly.entity_id
_entity_poly.type
_entity_poly.pdbx_seq_one_letter_code
_entity_poly.pdbx_strand_id
1 'polypeptide(L)'
;MGSKRPTKNTDMDLIIKPTELCNFKCTFCSSTQLTKEKKNWLKHEQIFEFLTRFPHTKTIIVNGGDPLMMEPEYYWKIIRWLDERDYATSISLTTNLWPFLKKPSLWVDLFNDKRIGVTTSFQYGGGRLKGDFTEFTEDDFWQCSDAMLKYCDYRPDFISVITKENKHNAIKNVELAKFMSEDREPEGTLHNLYREEKTGVECKLNYAMASGDQKEPFLLSDIYEIYTKIYNQGLAPWEFNTKQMMLTIKDCSTTCPLSRKCDEGIRCLQPDGDYYSCGAFGDDRDKEIDFKREMKGEFFTPLQDDLSLNSMKKSCYICPMFNICNGCRKTIKDYQHAGVIEKHCEKMKRIGPDILKANGSTLQMTPYISEAQ
;
A
#
# COMPACT_ATOMS: atom_id res chain seq x y z
N MET A 1 2.42 37.00 -15.74
CA MET A 1 1.35 36.27 -16.44
C MET A 1 1.67 34.80 -16.40
N GLY A 2 1.16 34.08 -15.41
CA GLY A 2 1.39 32.66 -15.26
C GLY A 2 0.52 31.88 -16.25
N SER A 3 1.16 31.13 -17.13
CA SER A 3 0.44 30.25 -18.04
C SER A 3 -0.29 29.19 -17.20
N LYS A 4 -1.60 29.20 -17.19
CA LYS A 4 -2.42 28.08 -16.71
C LYS A 4 -2.06 26.87 -17.56
N ARG A 5 -1.26 25.94 -17.04
CA ARG A 5 -1.15 24.61 -17.66
C ARG A 5 -2.57 24.02 -17.68
N PRO A 6 -2.99 23.42 -18.81
CA PRO A 6 -4.26 22.76 -18.86
C PRO A 6 -4.23 21.66 -17.77
N THR A 7 -5.28 21.61 -16.96
CA THR A 7 -5.52 20.54 -16.00
C THR A 7 -5.59 19.23 -16.80
N LYS A 8 -4.49 18.47 -16.87
CA LYS A 8 -4.57 17.08 -17.25
C LYS A 8 -5.57 16.45 -16.27
N ASN A 9 -6.58 15.73 -16.79
CA ASN A 9 -7.36 14.80 -16.01
C ASN A 9 -6.39 13.78 -15.42
N THR A 10 -5.84 14.07 -14.25
CA THR A 10 -4.94 13.14 -13.57
C THR A 10 -5.83 12.17 -12.81
N ASP A 11 -5.79 10.91 -13.24
CA ASP A 11 -6.31 9.79 -12.46
C ASP A 11 -5.63 9.83 -11.10
N MET A 12 -6.38 10.05 -10.04
CA MET A 12 -5.86 10.20 -8.69
C MET A 12 -6.53 9.19 -7.76
N ASP A 13 -5.75 8.52 -6.92
CA ASP A 13 -6.26 7.70 -5.85
C ASP A 13 -6.34 8.50 -4.55
N LEU A 14 -7.38 8.25 -3.77
CA LEU A 14 -7.56 8.86 -2.47
C LEU A 14 -7.38 7.83 -1.36
N ILE A 15 -6.35 8.00 -0.55
CA ILE A 15 -6.25 7.29 0.72
C ILE A 15 -7.07 8.06 1.76
N ILE A 16 -7.95 7.37 2.45
CA ILE A 16 -8.65 7.93 3.61
C ILE A 16 -8.31 7.13 4.86
N LYS A 17 -8.17 7.83 5.97
CA LYS A 17 -8.11 7.24 7.31
C LYS A 17 -9.33 7.72 8.09
N PRO A 18 -10.44 6.98 8.03
CA PRO A 18 -11.68 7.40 8.72
C PRO A 18 -11.48 7.57 10.21
N THR A 19 -10.61 6.73 10.79
CA THR A 19 -10.26 6.70 12.20
C THR A 19 -8.85 6.15 12.42
N GLU A 20 -8.24 6.53 13.52
CA GLU A 20 -7.00 5.91 14.01
C GLU A 20 -7.27 4.81 15.06
N LEU A 21 -8.52 4.59 15.44
CA LEU A 21 -8.88 3.51 16.36
C LEU A 21 -8.63 2.16 15.70
N CYS A 22 -8.04 1.26 16.47
CA CYS A 22 -7.82 -0.12 16.08
C CYS A 22 -8.07 -1.05 17.26
N ASN A 23 -8.68 -2.19 16.99
CA ASN A 23 -8.85 -3.26 17.94
C ASN A 23 -7.61 -4.13 18.12
N PHE A 24 -6.53 -3.86 17.36
CA PHE A 24 -5.21 -4.52 17.47
C PHE A 24 -4.15 -3.56 18.00
N LYS A 25 -3.01 -4.13 18.44
CA LYS A 25 -1.84 -3.43 19.00
C LYS A 25 -0.55 -3.96 18.38
N CYS A 26 -0.50 -4.00 17.04
CA CYS A 26 0.64 -4.55 16.30
C CYS A 26 1.92 -3.75 16.57
N THR A 27 3.03 -4.43 16.86
CA THR A 27 4.31 -3.79 17.21
C THR A 27 4.98 -3.06 16.06
N PHE A 28 4.64 -3.43 14.82
CA PHE A 28 5.20 -2.85 13.58
C PHE A 28 4.29 -1.77 12.96
N CYS A 29 3.18 -1.40 13.61
CA CYS A 29 2.20 -0.48 13.03
C CYS A 29 2.66 0.96 13.12
N SER A 30 2.72 1.67 11.98
CA SER A 30 3.05 3.08 11.93
C SER A 30 1.99 3.97 12.56
N SER A 31 0.73 3.52 12.61
CA SER A 31 -0.40 4.29 13.14
C SER A 31 -0.56 4.20 14.66
N THR A 32 0.24 3.42 15.39
CA THR A 32 0.04 3.21 16.84
C THR A 32 0.28 4.42 17.72
N GLN A 33 1.10 5.37 17.28
CA GLN A 33 1.34 6.62 18.05
C GLN A 33 0.14 7.54 18.02
N LEU A 34 -0.60 7.55 16.93
CA LEU A 34 -1.69 8.48 16.70
C LEU A 34 -2.96 8.10 17.48
N THR A 35 -3.08 6.83 17.88
CA THR A 35 -4.26 6.31 18.60
C THR A 35 -4.38 6.80 20.04
N LYS A 36 -3.33 7.42 20.61
CA LYS A 36 -3.32 7.73 22.04
C LYS A 36 -4.08 9.02 22.41
N GLU A 37 -4.30 9.93 21.48
CA GLU A 37 -4.69 11.29 21.88
C GLU A 37 -6.00 11.84 21.31
N LYS A 38 -6.58 11.33 20.21
CA LYS A 38 -7.78 11.94 19.62
C LYS A 38 -8.75 10.93 19.00
N LYS A 39 -9.97 10.92 19.48
CA LYS A 39 -11.13 10.26 18.82
C LYS A 39 -11.67 11.16 17.71
N ASN A 40 -10.86 11.42 16.68
CA ASN A 40 -11.29 12.16 15.52
C ASN A 40 -11.80 11.19 14.45
N TRP A 41 -12.79 11.66 13.69
CA TRP A 41 -13.39 10.92 12.58
C TRP A 41 -13.33 11.79 11.34
N LEU A 42 -12.82 11.24 10.24
CA LEU A 42 -12.80 11.95 8.98
C LEU A 42 -14.23 12.27 8.53
N LYS A 43 -14.47 13.53 8.27
CA LYS A 43 -15.78 14.02 7.84
C LYS A 43 -16.01 13.72 6.35
N HIS A 44 -17.22 13.31 6.00
CA HIS A 44 -17.61 13.03 4.61
C HIS A 44 -17.47 14.25 3.70
N GLU A 45 -17.70 15.46 4.22
CA GLU A 45 -17.64 16.70 3.46
C GLU A 45 -16.28 16.89 2.76
N GLN A 46 -15.18 16.54 3.43
CA GLN A 46 -13.85 16.62 2.84
C GLN A 46 -13.63 15.56 1.73
N ILE A 47 -14.16 14.35 1.93
CA ILE A 47 -14.12 13.30 0.91
C ILE A 47 -14.91 13.75 -0.33
N PHE A 48 -16.12 14.28 -0.13
CA PHE A 48 -16.98 14.71 -1.21
C PHE A 48 -16.43 15.93 -1.95
N GLU A 49 -15.82 16.87 -1.24
CA GLU A 49 -15.13 18.01 -1.85
C GLU A 49 -13.95 17.56 -2.71
N PHE A 50 -13.15 16.59 -2.22
CA PHE A 50 -12.05 15.99 -2.98
C PHE A 50 -12.56 15.30 -4.25
N LEU A 51 -13.57 14.42 -4.14
CA LEU A 51 -14.13 13.70 -5.28
C LEU A 51 -14.80 14.64 -6.30
N THR A 52 -15.39 15.73 -5.85
CA THR A 52 -15.91 16.78 -6.73
C THR A 52 -14.79 17.46 -7.52
N ARG A 53 -13.66 17.69 -6.89
CA ARG A 53 -12.48 18.29 -7.53
C ARG A 53 -11.76 17.31 -8.46
N PHE A 54 -11.74 16.02 -8.10
CA PHE A 54 -11.08 14.94 -8.83
C PHE A 54 -12.08 13.83 -9.20
N PRO A 55 -12.99 14.07 -10.15
CA PRO A 55 -14.11 13.16 -10.48
C PRO A 55 -13.65 11.84 -11.11
N HIS A 56 -12.39 11.75 -11.59
CA HIS A 56 -11.81 10.55 -12.15
C HIS A 56 -10.97 9.75 -11.12
N THR A 57 -11.20 9.99 -9.83
CA THR A 57 -10.62 9.15 -8.77
C THR A 57 -11.02 7.70 -8.99
N LYS A 58 -10.02 6.82 -9.16
CA LYS A 58 -10.26 5.41 -9.44
C LYS A 58 -10.62 4.63 -8.20
N THR A 59 -9.87 4.88 -7.12
CA THR A 59 -10.01 4.11 -5.89
C THR A 59 -9.93 5.01 -4.66
N ILE A 60 -10.86 4.80 -3.74
CA ILE A 60 -10.73 5.25 -2.36
C ILE A 60 -10.11 4.10 -1.57
N ILE A 61 -8.88 4.29 -1.10
CA ILE A 61 -8.14 3.29 -0.32
C ILE A 61 -8.35 3.62 1.16
N VAL A 62 -9.04 2.75 1.86
CA VAL A 62 -9.37 2.96 3.28
C VAL A 62 -8.34 2.25 4.16
N ASN A 63 -7.56 3.05 4.86
CA ASN A 63 -6.55 2.63 5.83
C ASN A 63 -6.82 3.30 7.19
N GLY A 64 -5.82 3.41 8.03
CA GLY A 64 -5.88 4.08 9.32
C GLY A 64 -5.63 3.11 10.45
N GLY A 65 -6.45 3.13 11.49
CA GLY A 65 -6.51 2.07 12.50
C GLY A 65 -7.09 0.79 11.87
N ASP A 66 -8.31 0.43 12.24
CA ASP A 66 -9.04 -0.58 11.46
C ASP A 66 -10.33 0.03 10.90
N PRO A 67 -10.61 -0.10 9.60
CA PRO A 67 -11.82 0.44 8.99
C PRO A 67 -13.12 -0.03 9.67
N LEU A 68 -13.16 -1.24 10.22
CA LEU A 68 -14.33 -1.80 10.89
C LEU A 68 -14.55 -1.25 12.31
N MET A 69 -13.73 -0.29 12.74
CA MET A 69 -14.01 0.52 13.94
C MET A 69 -15.00 1.67 13.63
N MET A 70 -15.30 1.90 12.36
CA MET A 70 -16.43 2.73 11.90
C MET A 70 -17.68 1.88 11.77
N GLU A 71 -18.84 2.51 11.79
CA GLU A 71 -20.10 1.82 11.45
C GLU A 71 -20.20 1.65 9.92
N PRO A 72 -20.86 0.58 9.41
CA PRO A 72 -21.04 0.37 7.96
C PRO A 72 -21.70 1.54 7.24
N GLU A 73 -22.59 2.26 7.93
CA GLU A 73 -23.29 3.44 7.40
C GLU A 73 -22.32 4.56 6.97
N TYR A 74 -21.13 4.64 7.56
CA TYR A 74 -20.09 5.56 7.11
C TYR A 74 -19.73 5.32 5.63
N TYR A 75 -19.55 4.07 5.24
CA TYR A 75 -19.20 3.67 3.87
C TYR A 75 -20.40 3.73 2.94
N TRP A 76 -21.57 3.32 3.40
CA TRP A 76 -22.81 3.44 2.64
C TRP A 76 -23.13 4.88 2.23
N LYS A 77 -22.82 5.85 3.07
CA LYS A 77 -22.98 7.26 2.73
C LYS A 77 -22.06 7.67 1.58
N ILE A 78 -20.82 7.14 1.51
CA ILE A 78 -19.90 7.39 0.39
C ILE A 78 -20.44 6.71 -0.88
N ILE A 79 -20.85 5.45 -0.79
CA ILE A 79 -21.39 4.69 -1.93
C ILE A 79 -22.58 5.40 -2.55
N ARG A 80 -23.57 5.79 -1.74
CA ARG A 80 -24.76 6.53 -2.23
C ARG A 80 -24.37 7.83 -2.91
N TRP A 81 -23.43 8.58 -2.34
CA TRP A 81 -22.96 9.83 -2.93
C TRP A 81 -22.28 9.62 -4.29
N LEU A 82 -21.53 8.51 -4.46
CA LEU A 82 -20.91 8.12 -5.74
C LEU A 82 -21.96 7.68 -6.76
N ASP A 83 -22.95 6.89 -6.34
CA ASP A 83 -24.04 6.41 -7.22
C ASP A 83 -24.90 7.55 -7.74
N GLU A 84 -25.26 8.51 -6.89
CA GLU A 84 -26.02 9.70 -7.28
C GLU A 84 -25.33 10.53 -8.37
N ARG A 85 -24.01 10.39 -8.55
CA ARG A 85 -23.20 11.15 -9.51
C ARG A 85 -22.64 10.30 -10.64
N ASP A 86 -22.98 9.02 -10.66
CA ASP A 86 -22.49 8.06 -11.63
C ASP A 86 -20.94 8.01 -11.70
N TYR A 87 -20.29 8.11 -10.54
CA TYR A 87 -18.84 8.00 -10.45
C TYR A 87 -18.42 6.54 -10.39
N ALA A 88 -17.42 6.15 -11.22
CA ALA A 88 -16.92 4.78 -11.31
C ALA A 88 -15.92 4.40 -10.20
N THR A 89 -15.78 5.22 -9.16
CA THR A 89 -14.82 5.04 -8.08
C THR A 89 -15.11 3.77 -7.27
N SER A 90 -14.09 2.93 -7.06
CA SER A 90 -14.14 1.79 -6.15
C SER A 90 -13.65 2.15 -4.75
N ILE A 91 -13.94 1.30 -3.77
CA ILE A 91 -13.50 1.47 -2.38
C ILE A 91 -12.76 0.20 -1.95
N SER A 92 -11.51 0.33 -1.56
CA SER A 92 -10.66 -0.77 -1.08
C SER A 92 -10.49 -0.67 0.43
N LEU A 93 -10.99 -1.65 1.18
CA LEU A 93 -10.89 -1.73 2.64
C LEU A 93 -9.77 -2.68 3.04
N THR A 94 -8.81 -2.21 3.84
CA THR A 94 -7.79 -3.07 4.46
C THR A 94 -8.09 -3.23 5.95
N THR A 95 -8.50 -4.41 6.39
CA THR A 95 -8.95 -4.69 7.76
C THR A 95 -8.34 -5.98 8.31
N ASN A 96 -8.22 -6.09 9.64
CA ASN A 96 -7.83 -7.33 10.30
C ASN A 96 -8.97 -8.37 10.36
N LEU A 97 -10.18 -8.03 9.94
CA LEU A 97 -11.39 -8.84 9.93
C LEU A 97 -11.88 -9.33 11.29
N TRP A 98 -11.22 -9.00 12.39
CA TRP A 98 -11.63 -9.44 13.71
C TRP A 98 -13.01 -8.94 14.14
N PRO A 99 -13.39 -7.65 13.84
CA PRO A 99 -14.76 -7.20 14.06
C PRO A 99 -15.78 -7.92 13.17
N PHE A 100 -15.42 -8.25 11.93
CA PHE A 100 -16.27 -9.03 11.03
C PHE A 100 -16.54 -10.42 11.58
N LEU A 101 -15.49 -11.15 12.03
CA LEU A 101 -15.65 -12.47 12.63
C LEU A 101 -16.61 -12.45 13.82
N LYS A 102 -16.61 -11.39 14.62
CA LYS A 102 -17.49 -11.25 15.79
C LYS A 102 -18.95 -10.95 15.42
N LYS A 103 -19.19 -10.20 14.34
CA LYS A 103 -20.53 -9.76 13.90
C LYS A 103 -20.64 -9.74 12.38
N PRO A 104 -20.63 -10.90 11.68
CA PRO A 104 -20.65 -10.92 10.21
C PRO A 104 -21.86 -10.20 9.62
N SER A 105 -23.05 -10.40 10.21
CA SER A 105 -24.31 -9.83 9.73
C SER A 105 -24.32 -8.30 9.64
N LEU A 106 -23.42 -7.62 10.36
CA LEU A 106 -23.29 -6.18 10.30
C LEU A 106 -22.63 -5.69 8.99
N TRP A 107 -21.76 -6.53 8.39
CA TRP A 107 -20.84 -6.14 7.33
C TRP A 107 -21.10 -6.83 5.99
N VAL A 108 -21.84 -7.94 5.97
CA VAL A 108 -22.05 -8.80 4.80
C VAL A 108 -22.56 -8.01 3.61
N ASP A 109 -23.59 -7.18 3.80
CA ASP A 109 -24.17 -6.40 2.72
C ASP A 109 -23.16 -5.42 2.13
N LEU A 110 -22.35 -4.77 2.98
CA LEU A 110 -21.32 -3.85 2.54
C LEU A 110 -20.21 -4.58 1.77
N PHE A 111 -19.76 -5.73 2.26
CA PHE A 111 -18.66 -6.49 1.65
C PHE A 111 -19.05 -7.16 0.34
N ASN A 112 -20.35 -7.36 0.11
CA ASN A 112 -20.91 -7.84 -1.15
C ASN A 112 -21.26 -6.71 -2.14
N ASP A 113 -21.15 -5.45 -1.75
CA ASP A 113 -21.36 -4.36 -2.70
C ASP A 113 -20.28 -4.35 -3.79
N LYS A 114 -20.72 -4.12 -5.04
CA LYS A 114 -19.86 -4.16 -6.24
C LYS A 114 -18.68 -3.17 -6.20
N ARG A 115 -18.79 -2.09 -5.41
CA ARG A 115 -17.74 -1.07 -5.28
C ARG A 115 -16.70 -1.43 -4.24
N ILE A 116 -16.98 -2.41 -3.38
CA ILE A 116 -16.14 -2.75 -2.23
C ILE A 116 -15.18 -3.88 -2.59
N GLY A 117 -13.89 -3.63 -2.38
CA GLY A 117 -12.86 -4.65 -2.32
C GLY A 117 -12.32 -4.78 -0.90
N VAL A 118 -12.25 -5.99 -0.38
CA VAL A 118 -11.73 -6.25 0.98
C VAL A 118 -10.37 -6.95 0.88
N THR A 119 -9.40 -6.41 1.60
CA THR A 119 -8.09 -7.03 1.83
C THR A 119 -7.89 -7.22 3.32
N THR A 120 -7.36 -8.35 3.74
CA THR A 120 -7.04 -8.59 5.15
C THR A 120 -5.53 -8.53 5.41
N SER A 121 -5.10 -8.93 6.58
CA SER A 121 -3.69 -8.87 6.95
C SER A 121 -3.28 -10.01 7.87
N PHE A 122 -2.20 -10.68 7.50
CA PHE A 122 -1.57 -11.74 8.28
C PHE A 122 -0.08 -11.85 7.95
N GLN A 123 0.74 -12.26 8.90
CA GLN A 123 2.11 -12.70 8.68
C GLN A 123 2.54 -13.69 9.76
N TYR A 124 3.38 -14.63 9.38
CA TYR A 124 4.09 -15.47 10.34
C TYR A 124 5.20 -14.68 11.04
N GLY A 125 5.50 -15.05 12.28
CA GLY A 125 6.64 -14.50 13.02
C GLY A 125 6.31 -13.38 14.00
N GLY A 126 5.04 -13.29 14.40
CA GLY A 126 4.62 -12.46 15.53
C GLY A 126 4.45 -10.98 15.26
N GLY A 127 4.27 -10.23 16.33
CA GLY A 127 4.12 -8.78 16.31
C GLY A 127 2.72 -8.28 15.95
N ARG A 128 1.81 -9.15 15.47
CA ARG A 128 0.40 -8.82 15.25
C ARG A 128 -0.39 -9.21 16.51
N LEU A 129 -0.72 -8.22 17.32
CA LEU A 129 -1.34 -8.41 18.62
C LEU A 129 -2.78 -7.93 18.61
N LYS A 130 -3.69 -8.75 19.18
CA LYS A 130 -5.07 -8.35 19.48
C LYS A 130 -5.10 -7.27 20.58
N GLY A 131 -6.25 -6.70 20.84
CA GLY A 131 -6.39 -5.60 21.81
C GLY A 131 -6.02 -5.97 23.24
N ASP A 132 -6.08 -7.26 23.58
CA ASP A 132 -5.66 -7.85 24.85
C ASP A 132 -4.16 -8.26 24.87
N PHE A 133 -3.40 -7.88 23.85
CA PHE A 133 -2.00 -8.20 23.62
C PHE A 133 -1.71 -9.68 23.37
N THR A 134 -2.71 -10.52 23.17
CA THR A 134 -2.49 -11.88 22.66
C THR A 134 -2.16 -11.85 21.18
N GLU A 135 -1.34 -12.80 20.73
CA GLU A 135 -0.98 -12.91 19.32
C GLU A 135 -2.20 -13.25 18.47
N PHE A 136 -2.28 -12.63 17.28
CA PHE A 136 -3.21 -13.02 16.24
C PHE A 136 -2.58 -14.17 15.46
N THR A 137 -3.07 -15.37 15.72
CA THR A 137 -2.49 -16.62 15.24
C THR A 137 -2.92 -16.97 13.82
N GLU A 138 -2.30 -17.99 13.24
CA GLU A 138 -2.73 -18.59 11.98
C GLU A 138 -4.18 -19.11 12.08
N ASP A 139 -4.55 -19.73 13.19
CA ASP A 139 -5.93 -20.20 13.42
C ASP A 139 -6.93 -19.04 13.46
N ASP A 140 -6.58 -17.92 14.09
CA ASP A 140 -7.42 -16.70 14.07
C ASP A 140 -7.60 -16.18 12.64
N PHE A 141 -6.53 -16.20 11.85
CA PHE A 141 -6.56 -15.78 10.45
C PHE A 141 -7.46 -16.69 9.60
N TRP A 142 -7.32 -18.02 9.76
CA TRP A 142 -8.21 -18.97 9.08
C TRP A 142 -9.67 -18.77 9.46
N GLN A 143 -9.99 -18.57 10.73
CA GLN A 143 -11.36 -18.28 11.16
C GLN A 143 -11.93 -17.03 10.49
N CYS A 144 -11.14 -15.96 10.36
CA CYS A 144 -11.55 -14.74 9.66
C CYS A 144 -11.76 -14.99 8.15
N SER A 145 -10.85 -15.72 7.51
CA SER A 145 -10.92 -16.04 6.09
C SER A 145 -12.08 -16.97 5.76
N ASP A 146 -12.33 -17.99 6.61
CA ASP A 146 -13.46 -18.91 6.49
C ASP A 146 -14.80 -18.20 6.71
N ALA A 147 -14.85 -17.25 7.63
CA ALA A 147 -16.04 -16.42 7.81
C ALA A 147 -16.34 -15.58 6.56
N MET A 148 -15.30 -15.01 5.90
CA MET A 148 -15.47 -14.31 4.64
C MET A 148 -16.00 -15.25 3.54
N LEU A 149 -15.40 -16.43 3.40
CA LEU A 149 -15.88 -17.44 2.44
C LEU A 149 -17.33 -17.84 2.70
N LYS A 150 -17.68 -18.08 3.97
CA LYS A 150 -19.01 -18.51 4.38
C LYS A 150 -20.10 -17.47 4.12
N TYR A 151 -19.82 -16.20 4.40
CA TYR A 151 -20.82 -15.14 4.41
C TYR A 151 -20.78 -14.23 3.17
N CYS A 152 -19.62 -14.15 2.51
CA CYS A 152 -19.40 -13.27 1.36
C CYS A 152 -18.96 -14.03 0.09
N ASP A 153 -18.83 -15.37 0.17
CA ASP A 153 -18.50 -16.26 -0.95
C ASP A 153 -17.12 -16.03 -1.59
N TYR A 154 -16.19 -15.44 -0.84
CA TYR A 154 -14.80 -15.30 -1.27
C TYR A 154 -13.82 -15.21 -0.10
N ARG A 155 -12.56 -15.58 -0.35
CA ARG A 155 -11.43 -15.32 0.54
C ARG A 155 -10.72 -14.04 0.11
N PRO A 156 -10.48 -13.08 1.02
CA PRO A 156 -9.77 -11.85 0.67
C PRO A 156 -8.28 -12.11 0.49
N ASP A 157 -7.64 -11.31 -0.35
CA ASP A 157 -6.19 -11.17 -0.37
C ASP A 157 -5.69 -10.66 0.98
N PHE A 158 -4.40 -10.89 1.27
CA PHE A 158 -3.86 -10.41 2.53
C PHE A 158 -2.50 -9.73 2.41
N ILE A 159 -2.28 -8.78 3.31
CA ILE A 159 -1.02 -8.06 3.43
C ILE A 159 -0.20 -8.68 4.55
N SER A 160 1.06 -8.99 4.25
CA SER A 160 2.06 -9.40 5.24
C SER A 160 3.09 -8.29 5.43
N VAL A 161 3.28 -7.84 6.66
CA VAL A 161 4.29 -6.82 6.97
C VAL A 161 5.60 -7.52 7.34
N ILE A 162 6.63 -7.27 6.55
CA ILE A 162 7.96 -7.86 6.73
C ILE A 162 8.82 -6.92 7.55
N THR A 163 9.32 -7.43 8.66
CA THR A 163 10.24 -6.78 9.59
C THR A 163 11.59 -7.51 9.59
N LYS A 164 12.57 -6.99 10.33
CA LYS A 164 13.85 -7.68 10.50
C LYS A 164 13.69 -9.04 11.20
N GLU A 165 12.75 -9.12 12.14
CA GLU A 165 12.51 -10.28 12.98
C GLU A 165 11.83 -11.41 12.20
N ASN A 166 10.87 -11.07 11.32
CA ASN A 166 10.04 -12.06 10.63
C ASN A 166 10.41 -12.30 9.15
N LYS A 167 11.43 -11.62 8.60
CA LYS A 167 11.81 -11.72 7.18
C LYS A 167 12.08 -13.15 6.69
N HIS A 168 12.48 -14.04 7.58
CA HIS A 168 12.72 -15.44 7.26
C HIS A 168 11.41 -16.21 6.95
N ASN A 169 10.27 -15.69 7.38
CA ASN A 169 8.95 -16.24 7.11
C ASN A 169 8.28 -15.66 5.85
N ALA A 170 8.94 -14.76 5.12
CA ALA A 170 8.34 -14.09 3.97
C ALA A 170 7.83 -15.08 2.91
N ILE A 171 8.63 -16.12 2.58
CA ILE A 171 8.24 -17.16 1.63
C ILE A 171 7.05 -17.96 2.16
N LYS A 172 7.06 -18.33 3.45
CA LYS A 172 5.95 -19.05 4.07
C LYS A 172 4.60 -18.31 3.96
N ASN A 173 4.61 -16.97 4.02
CA ASN A 173 3.39 -16.19 3.79
C ASN A 173 2.86 -16.35 2.35
N VAL A 174 3.74 -16.46 1.37
CA VAL A 174 3.35 -16.65 -0.02
C VAL A 174 2.88 -18.09 -0.29
N GLU A 175 3.52 -19.06 0.33
CA GLU A 175 3.08 -20.48 0.31
C GLU A 175 1.68 -20.64 0.92
N LEU A 176 1.37 -19.87 1.97
CA LEU A 176 0.01 -19.82 2.53
C LEU A 176 -0.99 -19.30 1.50
N ALA A 177 -0.67 -18.22 0.78
CA ALA A 177 -1.55 -17.69 -0.28
C ALA A 177 -1.76 -18.71 -1.40
N LYS A 178 -0.70 -19.41 -1.80
CA LYS A 178 -0.79 -20.52 -2.77
C LYS A 178 -1.72 -21.61 -2.27
N PHE A 179 -1.54 -22.08 -1.04
CA PHE A 179 -2.36 -23.10 -0.43
C PHE A 179 -3.84 -22.69 -0.37
N MET A 180 -4.13 -21.46 0.09
CA MET A 180 -5.49 -20.91 0.11
C MET A 180 -6.13 -20.79 -1.27
N SER A 181 -5.33 -20.72 -2.34
CA SER A 181 -5.81 -20.69 -3.73
C SER A 181 -6.13 -22.07 -4.26
N GLU A 182 -5.40 -23.10 -3.83
CA GLU A 182 -5.57 -24.50 -4.25
C GLU A 182 -6.78 -25.15 -3.58
N ASP A 183 -7.20 -24.65 -2.43
CA ASP A 183 -8.37 -25.13 -1.66
C ASP A 183 -9.72 -24.65 -2.23
N ARG A 184 -9.73 -24.07 -3.42
CA ARG A 184 -10.96 -23.68 -4.13
C ARG A 184 -11.42 -24.80 -5.04
N GLU A 185 -12.61 -25.35 -4.76
CA GLU A 185 -13.35 -26.06 -5.80
C GLU A 185 -13.71 -25.12 -6.97
N PRO A 186 -13.48 -25.53 -8.21
CA PRO A 186 -13.73 -24.69 -9.39
C PRO A 186 -15.21 -24.73 -9.78
N GLU A 187 -16.12 -24.27 -8.94
CA GLU A 187 -17.52 -24.10 -9.35
C GLU A 187 -17.95 -22.64 -9.30
N GLY A 188 -18.35 -22.23 -10.53
CA GLY A 188 -18.74 -20.90 -10.88
C GLY A 188 -19.77 -20.26 -9.98
N THR A 189 -19.38 -19.18 -9.36
CA THR A 189 -20.29 -18.22 -8.78
C THR A 189 -20.16 -16.86 -9.45
N LEU A 190 -21.30 -16.38 -9.87
CA LEU A 190 -21.57 -15.22 -10.74
C LEU A 190 -21.23 -13.84 -10.13
N HIS A 191 -20.36 -13.73 -9.13
CA HIS A 191 -20.19 -12.52 -8.34
C HIS A 191 -18.95 -11.66 -8.64
N ASN A 192 -18.35 -11.78 -9.83
CA ASN A 192 -17.17 -10.97 -10.14
C ASN A 192 -17.15 -10.37 -11.55
N LEU A 193 -18.15 -9.58 -11.89
CA LEU A 193 -18.15 -8.79 -13.15
C LEU A 193 -17.04 -7.71 -13.21
N TYR A 194 -16.32 -7.47 -12.11
CA TYR A 194 -15.15 -6.57 -12.05
C TYR A 194 -13.85 -7.24 -11.60
N ARG A 195 -13.87 -8.52 -11.30
CA ARG A 195 -12.67 -9.32 -11.08
C ARG A 195 -12.45 -10.20 -12.32
N GLU A 196 -11.89 -9.62 -13.36
CA GLU A 196 -11.36 -10.41 -14.46
C GLU A 196 -10.47 -11.51 -13.87
N GLU A 197 -10.97 -12.76 -13.92
CA GLU A 197 -10.23 -14.03 -13.76
C GLU A 197 -9.21 -14.14 -12.60
N LYS A 198 -9.42 -13.49 -11.47
CA LYS A 198 -8.57 -13.69 -10.30
C LYS A 198 -8.97 -14.97 -9.56
N THR A 199 -8.49 -16.10 -10.07
CA THR A 199 -8.62 -17.39 -9.40
C THR A 199 -7.57 -17.51 -8.30
N GLY A 200 -7.94 -17.21 -7.05
CA GLY A 200 -7.06 -17.45 -5.91
C GLY A 200 -6.85 -16.26 -4.99
N VAL A 201 -6.10 -16.51 -3.92
CA VAL A 201 -5.68 -15.53 -2.92
C VAL A 201 -4.27 -15.07 -3.22
N GLU A 202 -4.02 -13.76 -3.18
CA GLU A 202 -2.67 -13.20 -3.25
C GLU A 202 -2.22 -12.69 -1.88
N CYS A 203 -0.94 -12.92 -1.59
CA CYS A 203 -0.23 -12.23 -0.53
C CYS A 203 0.40 -10.95 -1.09
N LYS A 204 0.43 -9.88 -0.31
CA LYS A 204 1.20 -8.68 -0.60
C LYS A 204 2.23 -8.45 0.48
N LEU A 205 3.49 -8.73 0.19
CA LEU A 205 4.59 -8.50 1.13
C LEU A 205 4.95 -7.01 1.17
N ASN A 206 4.57 -6.34 2.23
CA ASN A 206 4.99 -4.98 2.50
C ASN A 206 6.13 -4.98 3.51
N TYR A 207 7.15 -4.18 3.30
CA TYR A 207 8.20 -3.97 4.29
C TYR A 207 7.75 -2.95 5.34
N ALA A 208 8.19 -3.13 6.58
CA ALA A 208 7.96 -2.18 7.66
C ALA A 208 8.67 -0.85 7.32
N MET A 209 7.90 0.22 7.19
CA MET A 209 8.44 1.55 6.93
C MET A 209 8.88 2.21 8.23
N ALA A 210 9.92 3.04 8.19
CA ALA A 210 10.30 3.88 9.30
C ALA A 210 9.30 5.06 9.41
N SER A 211 8.18 4.80 10.04
CA SER A 211 7.14 5.79 10.31
C SER A 211 6.57 5.57 11.71
N GLY A 212 6.14 6.60 12.35
CA GLY A 212 5.58 6.52 13.68
C GLY A 212 6.58 5.93 14.69
N ASP A 213 6.24 4.81 15.33
CA ASP A 213 7.08 4.13 16.32
C ASP A 213 8.22 3.28 15.70
N GLN A 214 8.19 3.05 14.39
CA GLN A 214 9.22 2.29 13.68
C GLN A 214 10.45 3.17 13.43
N LYS A 215 11.46 3.08 14.30
CA LYS A 215 12.66 3.92 14.21
C LYS A 215 13.72 3.38 13.24
N GLU A 216 13.76 2.07 13.02
CA GLU A 216 14.72 1.45 12.11
C GLU A 216 14.05 0.97 10.83
N PRO A 217 14.39 1.55 9.66
CA PRO A 217 13.78 1.14 8.41
C PRO A 217 14.24 -0.27 8.03
N PHE A 218 13.30 -1.07 7.55
CA PHE A 218 13.62 -2.30 6.83
C PHE A 218 14.19 -1.93 5.46
N LEU A 219 15.36 -2.49 5.10
CA LEU A 219 16.01 -2.10 3.84
C LEU A 219 15.29 -2.70 2.64
N LEU A 220 14.95 -1.86 1.68
CA LEU A 220 14.34 -2.26 0.42
C LEU A 220 15.20 -3.28 -0.34
N SER A 221 16.52 -3.22 -0.21
CA SER A 221 17.43 -4.24 -0.74
C SER A 221 17.22 -5.64 -0.14
N ASP A 222 16.75 -5.73 1.10
CA ASP A 222 16.38 -7.01 1.71
C ASP A 222 15.10 -7.58 1.10
N ILE A 223 14.11 -6.73 0.83
CA ILE A 223 12.86 -7.17 0.19
C ILE A 223 13.10 -7.60 -1.26
N TYR A 224 14.03 -6.95 -1.99
CA TYR A 224 14.39 -7.37 -3.35
C TYR A 224 15.03 -8.76 -3.39
N GLU A 225 15.86 -9.11 -2.41
CA GLU A 225 16.37 -10.49 -2.29
C GLU A 225 15.23 -11.49 -2.06
N ILE A 226 14.24 -11.14 -1.24
CA ILE A 226 13.06 -11.96 -0.99
C ILE A 226 12.26 -12.13 -2.28
N TYR A 227 11.96 -11.05 -3.00
CA TYR A 227 11.22 -11.11 -4.26
C TYR A 227 11.94 -11.96 -5.31
N THR A 228 13.28 -11.84 -5.40
CA THR A 228 14.08 -12.67 -6.31
C THR A 228 13.97 -14.16 -5.98
N LYS A 229 14.01 -14.52 -4.68
CA LYS A 229 13.81 -15.90 -4.23
C LYS A 229 12.41 -16.41 -4.54
N ILE A 230 11.36 -15.62 -4.26
CA ILE A 230 9.97 -15.96 -4.57
C ILE A 230 9.80 -16.22 -6.07
N TYR A 231 10.38 -15.36 -6.91
CA TYR A 231 10.33 -15.50 -8.36
C TYR A 231 11.02 -16.79 -8.83
N ASN A 232 12.24 -17.06 -8.34
CA ASN A 232 13.02 -18.27 -8.69
C ASN A 232 12.35 -19.57 -8.24
N GLN A 233 11.52 -19.52 -7.19
CA GLN A 233 10.75 -20.67 -6.70
C GLN A 233 9.41 -20.83 -7.43
N GLY A 234 9.09 -19.99 -8.42
CA GLY A 234 7.83 -20.02 -9.15
C GLY A 234 6.61 -19.57 -8.34
N LEU A 235 6.83 -18.86 -7.23
CA LEU A 235 5.78 -18.39 -6.33
C LEU A 235 5.24 -16.99 -6.67
N ALA A 236 5.78 -16.33 -7.70
CA ALA A 236 5.37 -14.99 -8.11
C ALA A 236 3.87 -14.83 -8.43
N PRO A 237 3.12 -15.84 -8.94
CA PRO A 237 1.68 -15.71 -9.15
C PRO A 237 0.88 -15.38 -7.89
N TRP A 238 1.37 -15.79 -6.72
CA TRP A 238 0.71 -15.60 -5.42
C TRP A 238 1.28 -14.45 -4.57
N GLU A 239 2.24 -13.68 -5.12
CA GLU A 239 2.80 -12.51 -4.44
C GLU A 239 2.74 -11.26 -5.32
N PHE A 240 1.92 -10.31 -4.90
CA PHE A 240 1.58 -9.12 -5.68
C PHE A 240 2.80 -8.26 -6.03
N ASN A 241 3.65 -7.91 -5.05
CA ASN A 241 4.76 -6.99 -5.29
C ASN A 241 5.88 -7.63 -6.13
N THR A 242 6.17 -8.92 -5.92
CA THR A 242 7.12 -9.68 -6.75
C THR A 242 6.68 -9.69 -8.21
N LYS A 243 5.41 -10.02 -8.44
CA LYS A 243 4.84 -10.04 -9.79
C LYS A 243 4.97 -8.67 -10.46
N GLN A 244 4.55 -7.60 -9.78
CA GLN A 244 4.62 -6.25 -10.33
C GLN A 244 6.06 -5.79 -10.58
N MET A 245 6.98 -6.03 -9.64
CA MET A 245 8.39 -5.66 -9.79
C MET A 245 9.04 -6.40 -10.96
N MET A 246 8.86 -7.71 -11.04
CA MET A 246 9.52 -8.53 -12.07
C MET A 246 8.97 -8.21 -13.46
N LEU A 247 7.67 -7.94 -13.61
CA LEU A 247 7.10 -7.48 -14.87
C LEU A 247 7.66 -6.12 -15.27
N THR A 248 7.72 -5.16 -14.35
CA THR A 248 8.28 -3.83 -14.60
C THR A 248 9.72 -3.90 -15.10
N ILE A 249 10.56 -4.74 -14.50
CA ILE A 249 11.95 -4.92 -14.92
C ILE A 249 12.01 -5.65 -16.28
N LYS A 250 11.21 -6.68 -16.50
CA LYS A 250 11.16 -7.43 -17.75
C LYS A 250 10.77 -6.55 -18.93
N ASP A 251 9.80 -5.68 -18.74
CA ASP A 251 9.30 -4.78 -19.77
C ASP A 251 10.18 -3.53 -19.95
N CYS A 252 11.36 -3.51 -19.32
CA CYS A 252 12.30 -2.37 -19.33
C CYS A 252 11.66 -1.05 -18.83
N SER A 253 10.59 -1.16 -18.09
CA SER A 253 9.88 -0.05 -17.48
C SER A 253 10.37 0.10 -16.03
N THR A 254 10.95 1.22 -15.68
CA THR A 254 11.49 1.42 -14.35
C THR A 254 10.76 2.51 -13.59
N THR A 255 10.65 2.32 -12.29
CA THR A 255 10.15 3.33 -11.38
C THR A 255 11.22 3.71 -10.38
N CYS A 256 12.25 4.43 -10.83
CA CYS A 256 13.21 5.02 -9.91
C CYS A 256 12.46 5.83 -8.83
N PRO A 257 12.84 5.72 -7.54
CA PRO A 257 12.18 6.46 -6.46
C PRO A 257 12.10 7.96 -6.73
N LEU A 258 13.13 8.51 -7.37
CA LEU A 258 13.22 9.95 -7.68
C LEU A 258 12.37 10.37 -8.89
N SER A 259 11.93 9.43 -9.72
CA SER A 259 11.09 9.69 -10.89
C SER A 259 9.60 9.38 -10.65
N ARG A 260 9.25 8.80 -9.52
CA ARG A 260 7.85 8.50 -9.19
C ARG A 260 7.03 9.79 -9.07
N LYS A 261 5.89 9.79 -9.71
CA LYS A 261 4.93 10.90 -9.69
C LYS A 261 3.84 10.69 -8.63
N CYS A 262 4.21 10.18 -7.47
CA CYS A 262 3.23 9.94 -6.39
C CYS A 262 2.48 11.23 -6.03
N ASP A 263 3.17 12.38 -6.05
CA ASP A 263 2.55 13.68 -5.77
C ASP A 263 1.45 14.07 -6.79
N GLU A 264 1.45 13.44 -7.97
CA GLU A 264 0.47 13.70 -9.02
C GLU A 264 -0.67 12.67 -9.04
N GLY A 265 -0.53 11.54 -8.34
CA GLY A 265 -1.46 10.41 -8.44
C GLY A 265 -2.10 9.95 -7.13
N ILE A 266 -1.65 10.44 -5.98
CA ILE A 266 -2.15 9.98 -4.67
C ILE A 266 -2.31 11.15 -3.71
N ARG A 267 -3.39 11.12 -2.92
CA ARG A 267 -3.63 11.99 -1.77
C ARG A 267 -4.08 11.20 -0.57
N CYS A 268 -3.90 11.76 0.63
CA CYS A 268 -4.31 11.13 1.87
C CYS A 268 -5.00 12.14 2.79
N LEU A 269 -6.20 11.79 3.26
CA LEU A 269 -6.95 12.50 4.29
C LEU A 269 -6.84 11.76 5.62
N GLN A 270 -6.45 12.48 6.65
CA GLN A 270 -6.34 12.00 8.03
C GLN A 270 -7.66 12.22 8.80
N PRO A 271 -7.88 11.55 9.95
CA PRO A 271 -9.12 11.69 10.71
C PRO A 271 -9.42 13.11 11.22
N ASP A 272 -8.38 13.93 11.43
CA ASP A 272 -8.49 15.35 11.82
C ASP A 272 -8.73 16.29 10.65
N GLY A 273 -8.71 15.75 9.42
CA GLY A 273 -8.87 16.50 8.20
C GLY A 273 -7.57 17.01 7.59
N ASP A 274 -6.43 16.74 8.21
CA ASP A 274 -5.12 17.04 7.65
C ASP A 274 -4.90 16.27 6.34
N TYR A 275 -4.17 16.85 5.41
CA TYR A 275 -4.10 16.41 4.04
C TYR A 275 -2.65 16.30 3.54
N TYR A 276 -2.31 15.15 2.96
CA TYR A 276 -0.94 14.80 2.59
C TYR A 276 -0.87 14.18 1.19
N SER A 277 0.35 14.13 0.63
CA SER A 277 0.60 13.48 -0.66
C SER A 277 0.53 11.94 -0.58
N CYS A 278 0.71 11.32 0.58
CA CYS A 278 0.49 9.88 0.78
C CYS A 278 0.27 9.54 2.26
N GLY A 279 -0.16 8.29 2.52
CA GLY A 279 -0.44 7.79 3.86
C GLY A 279 0.76 7.84 4.81
N ALA A 280 1.96 7.51 4.32
CA ALA A 280 3.17 7.48 5.14
C ALA A 280 3.61 8.88 5.61
N PHE A 281 3.41 9.91 4.79
CA PHE A 281 3.62 11.29 5.22
C PHE A 281 2.59 11.73 6.25
N GLY A 282 1.35 11.27 6.09
CA GLY A 282 0.32 11.50 7.08
C GLY A 282 0.63 10.82 8.43
N ASP A 283 1.22 9.63 8.44
CA ASP A 283 1.66 8.97 9.67
C ASP A 283 2.75 9.77 10.41
N ASP A 284 3.65 10.38 9.67
CA ASP A 284 4.73 11.21 10.23
C ASP A 284 4.32 12.66 10.48
N ARG A 285 3.16 13.10 10.02
CA ARG A 285 2.73 14.50 10.01
C ARG A 285 3.74 15.41 9.29
N ASP A 286 4.35 14.90 8.23
CA ASP A 286 5.34 15.62 7.40
C ASP A 286 4.75 15.97 6.03
N LYS A 287 5.11 17.14 5.51
CA LYS A 287 4.69 17.61 4.19
C LYS A 287 3.16 17.74 4.00
N GLU A 288 2.50 18.34 4.98
CA GLU A 288 1.08 18.70 4.87
C GLU A 288 0.82 19.61 3.67
N ILE A 289 -0.30 19.35 3.01
CA ILE A 289 -0.79 20.15 1.88
C ILE A 289 -2.01 20.95 2.34
N ASP A 290 -2.09 22.21 1.93
CA ASP A 290 -3.29 23.02 2.16
C ASP A 290 -4.46 22.51 1.30
N PHE A 291 -5.35 21.75 1.94
CA PHE A 291 -6.52 21.15 1.30
C PHE A 291 -7.38 22.18 0.57
N LYS A 292 -7.67 23.33 1.23
CA LYS A 292 -8.55 24.36 0.65
C LYS A 292 -7.97 25.00 -0.60
N ARG A 293 -6.67 25.19 -0.63
CA ARG A 293 -5.99 25.76 -1.81
C ARG A 293 -5.97 24.76 -2.97
N GLU A 294 -5.71 23.46 -2.71
CA GLU A 294 -5.74 22.46 -3.77
C GLU A 294 -7.15 22.24 -4.32
N MET A 295 -8.18 22.28 -3.48
CA MET A 295 -9.57 22.22 -3.94
C MET A 295 -9.95 23.42 -4.83
N LYS A 296 -9.32 24.57 -4.65
CA LYS A 296 -9.46 25.76 -5.53
C LYS A 296 -8.62 25.70 -6.81
N GLY A 297 -7.85 24.62 -7.02
CA GLY A 297 -7.09 24.40 -8.25
C GLY A 297 -5.60 24.70 -8.17
N GLU A 298 -5.05 24.97 -6.99
CA GLU A 298 -3.62 25.03 -6.77
C GLU A 298 -3.12 23.59 -6.57
N PHE A 299 -2.17 23.15 -7.42
CA PHE A 299 -1.60 21.81 -7.32
C PHE A 299 -0.24 21.84 -6.63
N PHE A 300 -0.03 20.93 -5.69
CA PHE A 300 1.18 20.85 -4.88
C PHE A 300 1.99 19.60 -5.17
N THR A 301 3.30 19.75 -5.18
CA THR A 301 4.28 18.67 -5.38
C THR A 301 5.35 18.68 -4.28
N PRO A 302 4.97 18.43 -3.01
CA PRO A 302 5.85 18.69 -1.87
C PRO A 302 7.16 17.89 -1.91
N LEU A 303 7.16 16.72 -2.55
CA LEU A 303 8.37 15.89 -2.67
C LEU A 303 9.33 16.35 -3.78
N GLN A 304 8.84 17.03 -4.81
CA GLN A 304 9.70 17.50 -5.90
C GLN A 304 10.62 18.64 -5.43
N ASP A 305 10.17 19.42 -4.47
CA ASP A 305 10.89 20.56 -3.93
C ASP A 305 11.76 20.21 -2.71
N ASP A 306 11.83 18.93 -2.33
CA ASP A 306 12.65 18.51 -1.20
C ASP A 306 14.15 18.60 -1.54
N LEU A 307 14.84 19.55 -0.92
CA LEU A 307 16.25 19.80 -1.14
C LEU A 307 17.14 18.61 -0.78
N SER A 308 16.76 17.81 0.23
CA SER A 308 17.49 16.61 0.62
C SER A 308 17.47 15.55 -0.48
N LEU A 309 16.33 15.37 -1.15
CA LEU A 309 16.20 14.48 -2.29
C LEU A 309 16.94 15.02 -3.53
N ASN A 310 16.95 16.34 -3.72
CA ASN A 310 17.66 16.96 -4.82
C ASN A 310 19.17 16.75 -4.71
N SER A 311 19.76 16.75 -3.52
CA SER A 311 21.18 16.46 -3.32
C SER A 311 21.57 15.03 -3.73
N MET A 312 20.64 14.08 -3.61
CA MET A 312 20.86 12.67 -3.98
C MET A 312 20.72 12.39 -5.48
N LYS A 313 20.05 13.28 -6.24
CA LYS A 313 19.77 13.05 -7.67
C LYS A 313 21.03 12.78 -8.47
N LYS A 314 22.10 13.52 -8.23
CA LYS A 314 23.39 13.30 -8.92
C LYS A 314 23.92 11.89 -8.70
N SER A 315 23.96 11.45 -7.44
CA SER A 315 24.43 10.09 -7.09
C SER A 315 23.54 8.99 -7.68
N CYS A 316 22.22 9.21 -7.74
CA CYS A 316 21.28 8.25 -8.31
C CYS A 316 21.38 8.19 -9.84
N TYR A 317 21.56 9.32 -10.52
CA TYR A 317 21.62 9.36 -11.98
C TYR A 317 22.88 8.70 -12.55
N ILE A 318 23.98 8.72 -11.83
CA ILE A 318 25.21 7.98 -12.19
C ILE A 318 25.24 6.56 -11.61
N CYS A 319 24.22 6.15 -10.88
CA CYS A 319 24.16 4.83 -10.29
C CYS A 319 23.79 3.76 -11.32
N PRO A 320 24.55 2.64 -11.42
CA PRO A 320 24.23 1.55 -12.34
C PRO A 320 22.88 0.87 -12.02
N MET A 321 22.37 1.05 -10.80
CA MET A 321 21.05 0.54 -10.38
C MET A 321 19.88 1.46 -10.73
N PHE A 322 20.10 2.58 -11.39
CA PHE A 322 19.06 3.58 -11.68
C PHE A 322 17.80 2.96 -12.31
N ASN A 323 18.00 2.04 -13.25
CA ASN A 323 16.92 1.36 -13.98
C ASN A 323 16.26 0.20 -13.23
N ILE A 324 16.84 -0.27 -12.13
CA ILE A 324 16.40 -1.46 -11.39
C ILE A 324 15.86 -1.06 -10.02
N CYS A 325 16.54 -0.13 -9.36
CA CYS A 325 16.16 0.32 -8.03
C CYS A 325 14.76 0.94 -8.07
N ASN A 326 13.87 0.36 -7.28
CA ASN A 326 12.50 0.80 -7.16
C ASN A 326 12.17 0.99 -5.67
N GLY A 327 11.65 2.14 -5.34
CA GLY A 327 11.29 2.46 -3.96
C GLY A 327 10.47 3.75 -3.92
N CYS A 328 10.08 4.20 -2.74
CA CYS A 328 9.43 5.49 -2.62
C CYS A 328 10.42 6.56 -2.12
N ARG A 329 10.16 7.81 -2.48
CA ARG A 329 11.01 8.94 -2.10
C ARG A 329 11.12 9.09 -0.59
N LYS A 330 10.01 8.84 0.13
CA LYS A 330 10.02 8.83 1.58
C LYS A 330 10.99 7.78 2.14
N THR A 331 10.92 6.56 1.65
CA THR A 331 11.83 5.48 2.08
C THR A 331 13.29 5.85 1.89
N ILE A 332 13.64 6.46 0.76
CA ILE A 332 15.01 6.92 0.50
C ILE A 332 15.42 8.04 1.47
N LYS A 333 14.52 8.98 1.75
CA LYS A 333 14.73 10.04 2.74
C LYS A 333 14.93 9.46 4.14
N ASP A 334 14.11 8.48 4.53
CA ASP A 334 14.22 7.81 5.82
C ASP A 334 15.57 7.07 5.96
N TYR A 335 16.04 6.42 4.90
CA TYR A 335 17.36 5.75 4.88
C TYR A 335 18.51 6.75 5.03
N GLN A 336 18.38 7.93 4.42
CA GLN A 336 19.36 8.99 4.57
C GLN A 336 19.41 9.52 6.01
N HIS A 337 18.25 9.77 6.62
CA HIS A 337 18.15 10.22 8.00
C HIS A 337 18.66 9.16 9.00
N ALA A 338 18.37 7.88 8.73
CA ALA A 338 18.84 6.78 9.57
C ALA A 338 20.32 6.39 9.31
N GLY A 339 21.01 7.06 8.36
CA GLY A 339 22.41 6.77 8.04
C GLY A 339 22.63 5.39 7.40
N VAL A 340 21.60 4.78 6.79
CA VAL A 340 21.67 3.43 6.21
C VAL A 340 21.58 3.41 4.67
N ILE A 341 21.52 4.58 4.04
CA ILE A 341 21.36 4.70 2.59
C ILE A 341 22.51 4.05 1.82
N GLU A 342 23.74 4.23 2.26
CA GLU A 342 24.92 3.63 1.62
C GLU A 342 24.87 2.11 1.65
N LYS A 343 24.54 1.55 2.82
CA LYS A 343 24.37 0.11 2.99
C LYS A 343 23.31 -0.46 2.04
N HIS A 344 22.18 0.27 1.89
CA HIS A 344 21.14 -0.09 0.93
C HIS A 344 21.68 -0.05 -0.51
N CYS A 345 22.33 1.03 -0.92
CA CYS A 345 22.87 1.21 -2.26
C CYS A 345 23.92 0.15 -2.63
N GLU A 346 24.85 -0.14 -1.74
CA GLU A 346 25.86 -1.18 -1.95
C GLU A 346 25.22 -2.56 -2.12
N LYS A 347 24.25 -2.88 -1.25
CA LYS A 347 23.54 -4.15 -1.35
C LYS A 347 22.76 -4.25 -2.67
N MET A 348 22.06 -3.19 -3.10
CA MET A 348 21.35 -3.17 -4.37
C MET A 348 22.29 -3.41 -5.56
N LYS A 349 23.47 -2.75 -5.60
CA LYS A 349 24.48 -2.98 -6.64
C LYS A 349 24.95 -4.43 -6.68
N ARG A 350 25.09 -5.06 -5.53
CA ARG A 350 25.53 -6.46 -5.42
C ARG A 350 24.47 -7.45 -5.95
N ILE A 351 23.18 -7.23 -5.63
CA ILE A 351 22.09 -8.14 -6.00
C ILE A 351 21.48 -7.87 -7.38
N GLY A 352 21.79 -6.72 -7.98
CA GLY A 352 21.23 -6.31 -9.27
C GLY A 352 21.41 -7.32 -10.40
N PRO A 353 22.61 -7.90 -10.58
CA PRO A 353 22.82 -8.95 -11.59
C PRO A 353 21.92 -10.18 -11.38
N ASP A 354 21.69 -10.59 -10.13
CA ASP A 354 20.85 -11.73 -9.80
C ASP A 354 19.38 -11.45 -10.10
N ILE A 355 18.90 -10.21 -9.85
CA ILE A 355 17.55 -9.77 -10.18
C ILE A 355 17.34 -9.84 -11.70
N LEU A 356 18.26 -9.31 -12.49
CA LEU A 356 18.17 -9.33 -13.96
C LEU A 356 18.23 -10.75 -14.52
N LYS A 357 19.11 -11.58 -14.00
CA LYS A 357 19.23 -12.98 -14.39
C LYS A 357 17.94 -13.76 -14.08
N ALA A 358 17.34 -13.53 -12.90
CA ALA A 358 16.14 -14.23 -12.46
C ALA A 358 14.97 -14.02 -13.43
N ASN A 359 14.73 -12.78 -13.88
CA ASN A 359 13.60 -12.47 -14.74
C ASN A 359 13.90 -12.54 -16.24
N GLY A 360 15.12 -12.90 -16.64
CA GLY A 360 15.53 -12.94 -18.04
C GLY A 360 15.47 -11.57 -18.75
N SER A 361 15.62 -10.49 -18.00
CA SER A 361 15.58 -9.14 -18.56
C SER A 361 16.80 -8.84 -19.44
N THR A 362 16.57 -8.11 -20.51
CA THR A 362 17.64 -7.52 -21.35
C THR A 362 18.13 -6.19 -20.83
N LEU A 363 17.53 -5.69 -19.75
CA LEU A 363 17.93 -4.45 -19.12
C LEU A 363 19.38 -4.53 -18.62
N GLN A 364 20.15 -3.49 -18.87
CA GLN A 364 21.53 -3.42 -18.38
C GLN A 364 21.62 -2.52 -17.15
N MET A 365 22.58 -2.83 -16.28
CA MET A 365 22.91 -1.97 -15.14
C MET A 365 23.75 -0.78 -15.66
N THR A 366 23.06 0.25 -16.16
CA THR A 366 23.70 1.44 -16.71
C THR A 366 23.21 2.69 -15.98
N PRO A 367 24.08 3.67 -15.71
CA PRO A 367 23.67 4.94 -15.15
C PRO A 367 22.82 5.73 -16.18
N TYR A 368 21.94 6.58 -15.67
CA TYR A 368 21.15 7.51 -16.50
C TYR A 368 22.03 8.57 -17.16
N ILE A 369 23.05 9.04 -16.41
CA ILE A 369 24.03 10.03 -16.89
C ILE A 369 25.42 9.40 -16.72
N SER A 370 26.27 9.44 -17.75
CA SER A 370 27.66 9.04 -17.62
C SER A 370 28.45 10.06 -16.80
N GLU A 371 29.47 9.61 -16.08
CA GLU A 371 30.36 10.50 -15.30
C GLU A 371 31.10 11.53 -16.15
N ALA A 372 31.08 11.37 -17.47
CA ALA A 372 31.72 12.27 -18.45
C ALA A 372 30.83 13.44 -18.88
N GLN A 373 29.62 13.56 -18.36
CA GLN A 373 28.72 14.71 -18.54
C GLN A 373 28.62 15.49 -17.22
#